data_7058143e243eec8aafc7ebf8b10a6d40
#
_entry.id   7058143e243eec8aafc7ebf8b10a6d40
#
_cell.length_a   1.000
_cell.length_b   1.000
_cell.length_c   1.000
_cell.angle_alpha   90.00
_cell.angle_beta   90.00
_cell.angle_gamma   90.00
#
_symmetry.space_group_name_H-M   'P 1'
#
loop_
_entity.id
_entity.type
_entity.pdbx_description
1 polymer ?
#
loop_
_entity_poly.entity_id
_entity_poly.type
_entity_poly.pdbx_seq_one_letter_code
_entity_poly.pdbx_strand_id
1 'polypeptide(L)' 'MERWAYEYFRRQAIEDRCKQEAQWLIDNPKDSIRKMAKEFCISKSQLHRDLHELRNIDDDLYVQCRNTLRRHKRRCL' A
#
# COMPACT_ATOMS: atom_id res chain seq x y z
N MET A 1 12.92 -13.20 23.21
CA MET A 1 11.55 -12.85 22.81
C MET A 1 10.81 -14.11 22.35
N GLU A 2 9.61 -14.30 22.81
CA GLU A 2 8.78 -15.43 22.38
C GLU A 2 8.50 -15.35 20.87
N ARG A 3 8.47 -16.51 20.21
CA ARG A 3 8.24 -16.58 18.77
C ARG A 3 6.92 -15.93 18.34
N TRP A 4 5.85 -16.13 19.11
CA TRP A 4 4.54 -15.53 18.82
C TRP A 4 4.57 -13.99 18.90
N ALA A 5 5.35 -13.44 19.85
CA ALA A 5 5.50 -11.99 20.01
C ALA A 5 6.22 -11.39 18.79
N TYR A 6 7.28 -12.05 18.30
CA TYR A 6 7.99 -11.62 17.11
C TYR A 6 7.07 -11.60 15.89
N GLU A 7 6.29 -12.66 15.68
CA GLU A 7 5.36 -12.76 14.56
C GLU A 7 4.25 -11.69 14.65
N TYR A 8 3.77 -11.43 15.86
CA TYR A 8 2.76 -10.38 16.09
C TYR A 8 3.30 -9.00 15.69
N PHE A 9 4.49 -8.63 16.16
CA PHE A 9 5.10 -7.33 15.86
C PHE A 9 5.43 -7.20 14.38
N ARG A 10 5.89 -8.27 13.75
CA ARG A 10 6.15 -8.28 12.32
C ARG A 10 4.89 -8.02 11.50
N ARG A 11 3.81 -8.68 11.86
CA ARG A 11 2.51 -8.50 11.19
C ARG A 11 2.00 -7.07 11.37
N GLN A 12 2.13 -6.52 12.56
CA GLN A 12 1.71 -5.16 12.86
C GLN A 12 2.51 -4.15 12.02
N ALA A 13 3.80 -4.36 11.88
CA ALA A 13 4.65 -3.50 11.07
C ALA A 13 4.25 -3.54 9.59
N ILE A 14 3.91 -4.71 9.07
CA ILE A 14 3.45 -4.88 7.69
C ILE A 14 2.11 -4.16 7.49
N GLU A 15 1.17 -4.32 8.42
CA GLU A 15 -0.14 -3.66 8.35
C GLU A 15 0.01 -2.14 8.38
N ASP A 16 0.84 -1.61 9.26
CA ASP A 16 1.09 -0.17 9.37
C ASP A 16 1.70 0.37 8.07
N ARG A 17 2.67 -0.36 7.51
CA ARG A 17 3.28 0.03 6.23
C ARG A 17 2.26 0.06 5.11
N CYS A 18 1.44 -0.98 4.99
CA CYS A 18 0.40 -1.05 3.95
C CYS A 18 -0.60 0.11 4.06
N LYS A 19 -1.00 0.44 5.28
CA LYS A 19 -1.91 1.56 5.53
C LYS A 19 -1.28 2.91 5.18
N GLN A 20 -0.01 3.10 5.51
CA GLN A 20 0.73 4.33 5.18
C GLN A 20 0.85 4.49 3.67
N GLU A 21 1.19 3.42 2.97
CA GLU A 21 1.27 3.42 1.51
C GLU A 21 -0.07 3.78 0.88
N ALA A 22 -1.15 3.18 1.37
CA ALA A 22 -2.50 3.44 0.89
C ALA A 22 -2.90 4.90 1.11
N GLN A 23 -2.64 5.42 2.29
CA GLN A 23 -2.97 6.81 2.62
C GLN A 23 -2.18 7.78 1.75
N TRP A 24 -0.89 7.49 1.52
CA TRP A 24 -0.06 8.31 0.63
C TRP A 24 -0.65 8.36 -0.79
N LEU A 25 -1.06 7.22 -1.30
CA LEU A 25 -1.67 7.12 -2.64
C LEU A 25 -2.93 7.95 -2.76
N ILE A 26 -3.80 7.91 -1.75
CA ILE A 26 -5.04 8.67 -1.71
C ILE A 26 -4.75 10.18 -1.64
N ASP A 27 -3.76 10.57 -0.84
CA ASP A 27 -3.37 11.97 -0.66
C ASP A 27 -2.62 12.54 -1.86
N ASN A 28 -2.02 11.67 -2.68
CA ASN A 28 -1.23 12.06 -3.85
C ASN A 28 -1.74 11.37 -5.12
N PRO A 29 -2.99 11.62 -5.51
CA PRO A 29 -3.63 10.89 -6.61
C PRO A 29 -3.02 11.17 -7.99
N LYS A 30 -2.22 12.21 -8.11
CA LYS A 30 -1.56 12.57 -9.38
C LYS A 30 -0.18 11.94 -9.53
N ASP A 31 0.39 11.40 -8.47
CA ASP A 31 1.72 10.81 -8.48
C ASP A 31 1.69 9.37 -8.97
N SER A 32 2.78 8.96 -9.63
CA SER A 32 2.89 7.61 -10.19
C SER A 32 3.25 6.57 -9.12
N ILE A 33 2.96 5.31 -9.45
CA ILE A 33 3.37 4.16 -8.62
C ILE A 33 4.90 4.13 -8.45
N ARG A 34 5.65 4.51 -9.49
CA ARG A 34 7.12 4.59 -9.41
C ARG A 34 7.59 5.58 -8.36
N LYS A 35 6.99 6.75 -8.34
CA LYS A 35 7.31 7.79 -7.35
C LYS A 35 7.00 7.31 -5.95
N MET A 36 5.84 6.67 -5.77
CA MET A 36 5.41 6.11 -4.50
C MET A 36 6.42 5.05 -4.01
N ALA A 37 6.84 4.14 -4.88
CA ALA A 37 7.81 3.11 -4.53
C ALA A 37 9.14 3.73 -4.06
N LYS A 38 9.59 4.80 -4.70
CA LYS A 38 10.79 5.53 -4.32
C LYS A 38 10.64 6.17 -2.93
N GLU A 39 9.49 6.78 -2.66
CA GLU A 39 9.22 7.42 -1.36
C GLU A 39 9.29 6.41 -0.22
N PHE A 40 8.82 5.20 -0.44
CA PHE A 40 8.83 4.14 0.58
C PHE A 40 10.07 3.25 0.52
N CYS A 41 11.00 3.53 -0.39
CA CYS A 41 12.24 2.76 -0.56
C CYS A 41 12.00 1.27 -0.79
N ILE A 42 11.01 0.94 -1.56
CA ILE A 42 10.64 -0.45 -1.90
C ILE A 42 10.54 -0.62 -3.41
N SER A 43 10.54 -1.89 -3.86
CA SER A 43 10.33 -2.20 -5.27
C SER A 43 8.86 -2.00 -5.65
N LYS A 44 8.62 -1.77 -6.94
CA LYS A 44 7.28 -1.69 -7.50
C LYS A 44 6.49 -2.97 -7.23
N SER A 45 7.15 -4.13 -7.34
CA SER A 45 6.52 -5.43 -7.08
C SER A 45 6.09 -5.56 -5.61
N GLN A 46 6.94 -5.11 -4.69
CA GLN A 46 6.60 -5.13 -3.26
C GLN A 46 5.42 -4.21 -2.97
N LEU A 47 5.39 -3.03 -3.60
CA LEU A 47 4.29 -2.09 -3.43
C LEU A 47 2.97 -2.70 -3.90
N HIS A 48 2.95 -3.37 -5.05
CA HIS A 48 1.76 -4.06 -5.53
C HIS A 48 1.27 -5.14 -4.57
N ARG A 49 2.20 -5.90 -3.98
CA ARG A 49 1.86 -6.92 -2.98
C ARG A 49 1.26 -6.28 -1.73
N ASP A 50 1.84 -5.19 -1.27
CA ASP A 50 1.36 -4.48 -0.08
C ASP A 50 -0.06 -3.93 -0.31
N LEU A 51 -0.30 -3.33 -1.45
CA LEU A 51 -1.63 -2.80 -1.79
C LEU A 51 -2.67 -3.91 -1.93
N HIS A 52 -2.25 -5.08 -2.44
CA HIS A 52 -3.12 -6.24 -2.56
C HIS A 52 -3.47 -6.83 -1.19
N GLU A 53 -2.49 -6.88 -0.30
CA GLU A 53 -2.67 -7.37 1.08
C GLU A 53 -3.60 -6.45 1.88
N LEU A 54 -3.66 -5.19 1.54
CA LEU A 54 -4.53 -4.21 2.17
C LEU A 54 -5.99 -4.64 2.18
N ARG A 55 -6.42 -5.43 1.19
CA ARG A 55 -7.76 -5.98 1.10
C ARG A 55 -8.12 -6.79 2.35
N ASN A 56 -7.14 -7.49 2.93
CA ASN A 56 -7.33 -8.30 4.13
C ASN A 56 -7.20 -7.50 5.42
N ILE A 57 -6.61 -6.30 5.33
CA ILE A 57 -6.33 -5.44 6.49
C ILE A 57 -7.46 -4.41 6.67
N ASP A 58 -7.78 -3.70 5.60
CA ASP A 58 -8.79 -2.64 5.60
C ASP A 58 -9.41 -2.55 4.21
N ASP A 59 -10.57 -3.17 4.05
CA ASP A 59 -11.25 -3.25 2.76
C ASP A 59 -11.69 -1.88 2.23
N ASP A 60 -12.14 -0.99 3.10
CA ASP A 60 -12.55 0.36 2.71
C ASP A 60 -11.38 1.13 2.10
N LEU A 61 -10.23 1.06 2.76
CA LEU A 61 -9.02 1.71 2.29
C LEU A 61 -8.53 1.09 0.97
N TYR A 62 -8.66 -0.24 0.84
CA TYR A 62 -8.35 -0.96 -0.39
C TYR A 62 -9.19 -0.46 -1.56
N VAL A 63 -10.50 -0.29 -1.36
CA VAL A 63 -11.41 0.20 -2.39
C VAL A 63 -11.04 1.61 -2.83
N GLN A 64 -10.71 2.49 -1.90
CA GLN A 64 -10.28 3.84 -2.20
C GLN A 64 -8.99 3.85 -3.05
N CYS A 65 -8.03 3.02 -2.69
CA CYS A 65 -6.78 2.88 -3.45
C CYS A 65 -7.03 2.35 -4.86
N ARG A 66 -7.88 1.34 -4.98
CA ARG A 66 -8.26 0.77 -6.27
C ARG A 66 -8.89 1.81 -7.18
N ASN A 67 -9.77 2.63 -6.64
CA ASN A 67 -10.42 3.70 -7.40
C ASN A 67 -9.40 4.75 -7.86
N THR A 68 -8.46 5.11 -7.01
CA THR A 68 -7.38 6.04 -7.37
C THR A 68 -6.51 5.48 -8.49
N LEU A 69 -6.14 4.20 -8.42
CA LEU A 69 -5.35 3.54 -9.46
C LEU A 69 -6.08 3.48 -10.80
N ARG A 70 -7.39 3.26 -10.78
CA ARG A 70 -8.20 3.27 -11.99
C ARG A 70 -8.19 4.63 -12.67
N ARG A 71 -8.22 5.70 -11.91
CA ARG A 71 -8.14 7.07 -12.44
C ARG A 71 -6.79 7.29 -13.13
N HIS A 72 -5.70 6.75 -12.55
CA HIS A 72 -4.37 6.83 -13.17
C HIS A 72 -4.33 6.15 -14.53
N LYS A 73 -4.90 4.96 -14.65
CA LYS A 73 -4.96 4.22 -15.92
C LYS A 73 -5.70 5.01 -17.00
N ARG A 74 -6.78 5.68 -16.64
CA ARG A 74 -7.55 6.50 -17.60
C ARG A 74 -6.77 7.70 -18.11
N ARG A 75 -5.89 8.26 -17.28
CA ARG A 75 -5.05 9.40 -17.66
C ARG A 75 -3.89 9.01 -18.56
N CYS A 76 -3.43 7.80 -18.44
CA CYS A 76 -2.31 7.27 -19.25
C CYS A 76 -2.74 6.85 -20.66
N LEU A 77 -4.03 6.79 -20.90
CA LEU A 77 -4.60 6.52 -22.21
C LEU A 77 -4.88 7.83 -22.95
#